data_aeaba018f5ad3b29d46ce6a0aa2e26e4
#
_entry.id   aeaba018f5ad3b29d46ce6a0aa2e26e4
#
_cell.length_a   1.000
_cell.length_b   1.000
_cell.length_c   1.000
_cell.angle_alpha   90.00
_cell.angle_beta   90.00
_cell.angle_gamma   90.00
#
_symmetry.space_group_name_H-M   'P 1'
#
loop_
_entity.id
_entity.type
_entity.pdbx_description
1 polymer ?
#
loop_
_entity_poly.entity_id
_entity_poly.type
_entity_poly.pdbx_seq_one_letter_code
_entity_poly.pdbx_strand_id
1 'polypeptide(L)'
;MKATVYGVGVNDADYVVQKFETIGYVNGKRKMKSVWRCPYYQVWKGILQRCYSPKFQERCPTYIGCTASEEWNRFSNFRKWMMAQDWEGKHLDKDLLVEGNKVYSEETCVFVSSAANMFTTDRGNDRGEWGIGASWNKRYGKFQSSCSNPFTKKLEYLGLFVNEIEAHQAWLSRKLELAHLLAAEQTDERVAKALIMRYTDYHQV
;
A
#
# COMPACT_ATOMS: atom_id res chain seq x y z
N MET A 1 -23.13 -24.20 10.26
CA MET A 1 -21.95 -23.30 10.41
C MET A 1 -22.13 -22.08 9.48
N LYS A 2 -21.92 -20.87 9.95
CA LYS A 2 -21.92 -19.70 9.04
C LYS A 2 -20.75 -19.85 8.07
N ALA A 3 -20.98 -19.58 6.78
CA ALA A 3 -19.92 -19.62 5.77
C ALA A 3 -18.82 -18.61 6.13
N THR A 4 -17.57 -19.06 6.11
CA THR A 4 -16.42 -18.20 6.37
C THR A 4 -16.05 -17.38 5.14
N VAL A 5 -15.51 -16.18 5.35
CA VAL A 5 -15.00 -15.32 4.29
C VAL A 5 -13.57 -15.76 3.96
N TYR A 6 -13.33 -16.20 2.73
CA TYR A 6 -12.04 -16.78 2.28
C TYR A 6 -11.51 -17.93 3.15
N GLY A 7 -12.41 -18.75 3.71
CA GLY A 7 -12.06 -19.93 4.51
C GLY A 7 -11.70 -19.63 5.97
N VAL A 8 -11.46 -18.38 6.35
CA VAL A 8 -10.91 -17.98 7.66
C VAL A 8 -11.81 -16.98 8.38
N GLY A 9 -12.26 -15.94 7.68
CA GLY A 9 -12.92 -14.80 8.31
C GLY A 9 -14.34 -15.09 8.77
N VAL A 10 -14.68 -14.65 9.98
CA VAL A 10 -16.03 -14.75 10.58
C VAL A 10 -16.69 -13.37 10.53
N ASN A 11 -17.74 -13.26 9.72
CA ASN A 11 -18.60 -12.08 9.75
C ASN A 11 -19.60 -12.21 10.89
N ASP A 12 -19.32 -11.57 12.00
CA ASP A 12 -20.13 -11.54 13.23
C ASP A 12 -20.87 -10.20 13.41
N ALA A 13 -21.04 -9.43 12.32
CA ALA A 13 -21.84 -8.21 12.35
C ALA A 13 -23.31 -8.52 12.70
N ASP A 14 -23.91 -7.65 13.50
CA ASP A 14 -25.33 -7.64 13.87
C ASP A 14 -26.18 -6.80 12.90
N TYR A 15 -25.58 -6.32 11.82
CA TYR A 15 -26.20 -5.49 10.78
C TYR A 15 -25.82 -5.96 9.37
N VAL A 16 -26.54 -5.47 8.37
CA VAL A 16 -26.28 -5.76 6.95
C VAL A 16 -25.00 -5.05 6.50
N VAL A 17 -23.95 -5.81 6.18
CA VAL A 17 -22.65 -5.28 5.74
C VAL A 17 -22.54 -5.06 4.23
N GLN A 18 -23.49 -5.61 3.43
CA GLN A 18 -23.50 -5.46 1.98
C GLN A 18 -24.93 -5.58 1.44
N LYS A 19 -25.32 -4.67 0.54
CA LYS A 19 -26.62 -4.69 -0.15
C LYS A 19 -26.42 -5.02 -1.62
N PHE A 20 -27.34 -5.83 -2.16
CA PHE A 20 -27.33 -6.25 -3.56
C PHE A 20 -28.69 -5.94 -4.20
N GLU A 21 -28.65 -5.59 -5.48
CA GLU A 21 -29.83 -5.44 -6.33
C GLU A 21 -29.75 -6.40 -7.52
N THR A 22 -30.90 -6.89 -7.95
CA THR A 22 -31.00 -7.69 -9.17
C THR A 22 -30.95 -6.76 -10.38
N ILE A 23 -29.95 -6.94 -11.24
CA ILE A 23 -29.76 -6.15 -12.47
C ILE A 23 -30.16 -6.93 -13.74
N GLY A 24 -30.74 -8.11 -13.60
CA GLY A 24 -31.19 -8.96 -14.71
C GLY A 24 -31.03 -10.45 -14.41
N TYR A 25 -31.16 -11.24 -15.47
CA TYR A 25 -31.00 -12.70 -15.42
C TYR A 25 -30.05 -13.14 -16.53
N VAL A 26 -29.21 -14.14 -16.25
CA VAL A 26 -28.34 -14.81 -17.22
C VAL A 26 -28.51 -16.32 -17.03
N ASN A 27 -28.91 -17.02 -18.09
CA ASN A 27 -29.19 -18.46 -18.05
C ASN A 27 -30.13 -18.88 -16.89
N GLY A 28 -31.22 -18.11 -16.67
CA GLY A 28 -32.18 -18.35 -15.60
C GLY A 28 -31.72 -18.02 -14.18
N LYS A 29 -30.46 -17.59 -14.00
CA LYS A 29 -29.92 -17.18 -12.70
C LYS A 29 -29.93 -15.66 -12.54
N ARG A 30 -30.30 -15.20 -11.33
CA ARG A 30 -30.26 -13.77 -10.99
C ARG A 30 -28.85 -13.21 -11.11
N LYS A 31 -28.68 -12.16 -11.89
CA LYS A 31 -27.47 -11.34 -11.92
C LYS A 31 -27.60 -10.25 -10.87
N MET A 32 -26.77 -10.31 -9.82
CA MET A 32 -26.79 -9.37 -8.70
C MET A 32 -25.64 -8.37 -8.83
N LYS A 33 -25.91 -7.10 -8.49
CA LYS A 33 -24.91 -6.04 -8.36
C LYS A 33 -24.87 -5.56 -6.91
N SER A 34 -23.69 -5.43 -6.34
CA SER A 34 -23.51 -4.78 -5.04
C SER A 34 -23.75 -3.28 -5.21
N VAL A 35 -24.74 -2.74 -4.50
CA VAL A 35 -25.08 -1.31 -4.53
C VAL A 35 -24.57 -0.56 -3.32
N TRP A 36 -24.28 -1.26 -2.25
CA TRP A 36 -23.68 -0.69 -1.06
C TRP A 36 -22.86 -1.75 -0.30
N ARG A 37 -21.77 -1.29 0.31
CA ARG A 37 -20.95 -2.10 1.21
C ARG A 37 -20.45 -1.23 2.36
N CYS A 38 -20.52 -1.77 3.58
CA CYS A 38 -19.92 -1.17 4.76
C CYS A 38 -18.42 -0.93 4.52
N PRO A 39 -17.90 0.30 4.70
CA PRO A 39 -16.48 0.60 4.44
C PRO A 39 -15.53 -0.28 5.26
N TYR A 40 -15.82 -0.50 6.53
CA TYR A 40 -15.04 -1.39 7.39
C TYR A 40 -15.00 -2.83 6.85
N TYR A 41 -16.16 -3.35 6.45
CA TYR A 41 -16.27 -4.69 5.87
C TYR A 41 -15.52 -4.79 4.53
N GLN A 42 -15.51 -3.73 3.75
CA GLN A 42 -14.78 -3.71 2.48
C GLN A 42 -13.28 -3.83 2.69
N VAL A 43 -12.70 -3.08 3.64
CA VAL A 43 -11.27 -3.14 3.95
C VAL A 43 -10.91 -4.51 4.52
N TRP A 44 -11.66 -4.99 5.53
CA TRP A 44 -11.46 -6.29 6.14
C TRP A 44 -11.52 -7.44 5.13
N LYS A 45 -12.53 -7.47 4.28
CA LYS A 45 -12.67 -8.48 3.22
C LYS A 45 -11.50 -8.40 2.24
N GLY A 46 -11.01 -7.19 1.95
CA GLY A 46 -9.82 -6.96 1.11
C GLY A 46 -8.54 -7.54 1.72
N ILE A 47 -8.34 -7.44 3.03
CA ILE A 47 -7.24 -8.10 3.75
C ILE A 47 -7.31 -9.61 3.56
N LEU A 48 -8.45 -10.22 3.90
CA LEU A 48 -8.63 -11.66 3.78
C LEU A 48 -8.46 -12.15 2.34
N GLN A 49 -8.89 -11.36 1.36
CA GLN A 49 -8.68 -11.68 -0.06
C GLN A 49 -7.19 -11.72 -0.41
N ARG A 50 -6.41 -10.74 0.03
CA ARG A 50 -4.96 -10.70 -0.20
C ARG A 50 -4.26 -11.88 0.46
N CYS A 51 -4.65 -12.21 1.69
CA CYS A 51 -4.01 -13.28 2.48
C CYS A 51 -4.41 -14.69 2.03
N TYR A 52 -5.68 -14.91 1.65
CA TYR A 52 -6.24 -16.27 1.58
C TYR A 52 -6.94 -16.60 0.26
N SER A 53 -6.87 -15.73 -0.77
CA SER A 53 -7.43 -16.05 -2.09
C SER A 53 -6.34 -16.47 -3.07
N PRO A 54 -6.21 -17.78 -3.43
CA PRO A 54 -5.22 -18.24 -4.41
C PRO A 54 -5.35 -17.49 -5.75
N LYS A 55 -6.58 -17.34 -6.24
CA LYS A 55 -6.85 -16.60 -7.50
C LYS A 55 -6.41 -15.12 -7.44
N PHE A 56 -6.41 -14.49 -6.27
CA PHE A 56 -5.91 -13.13 -6.11
C PHE A 56 -4.37 -13.12 -6.09
N GLN A 57 -3.76 -14.07 -5.38
CA GLN A 57 -2.30 -14.19 -5.26
C GLN A 57 -1.63 -14.58 -6.57
N GLU A 58 -2.28 -15.35 -7.44
CA GLU A 58 -1.81 -15.62 -8.81
C GLU A 58 -1.63 -14.31 -9.61
N ARG A 59 -2.52 -13.33 -9.44
CA ARG A 59 -2.45 -12.04 -10.12
C ARG A 59 -1.54 -11.03 -9.41
N CYS A 60 -1.38 -11.19 -8.11
CA CYS A 60 -0.64 -10.29 -7.22
C CYS A 60 0.29 -11.10 -6.31
N PRO A 61 1.40 -11.66 -6.85
CA PRO A 61 2.30 -12.57 -6.10
C PRO A 61 2.92 -11.95 -4.86
N THR A 62 2.99 -10.62 -4.77
CA THR A 62 3.52 -9.90 -3.60
C THR A 62 2.77 -10.22 -2.30
N TYR A 63 1.52 -10.72 -2.41
CA TYR A 63 0.72 -11.12 -1.24
C TYR A 63 0.87 -12.59 -0.85
N ILE A 64 1.67 -13.38 -1.57
CA ILE A 64 1.96 -14.76 -1.18
C ILE A 64 2.67 -14.75 0.18
N GLY A 65 2.19 -15.57 1.11
CA GLY A 65 2.66 -15.65 2.48
C GLY A 65 2.15 -14.55 3.42
N CYS A 66 1.27 -13.64 2.93
CA CYS A 66 0.59 -12.70 3.83
C CYS A 66 -0.47 -13.42 4.67
N THR A 67 -0.59 -12.99 5.93
CA THR A 67 -1.58 -13.46 6.90
C THR A 67 -2.27 -12.30 7.59
N ALA A 68 -3.42 -12.56 8.21
CA ALA A 68 -4.05 -11.65 9.16
C ALA A 68 -3.89 -12.21 10.58
N SER A 69 -3.81 -11.34 11.59
CA SER A 69 -3.80 -11.77 13.00
C SER A 69 -5.07 -12.53 13.34
N GLU A 70 -5.02 -13.38 14.36
CA GLU A 70 -6.17 -14.17 14.78
C GLU A 70 -7.36 -13.29 15.20
N GLU A 71 -7.07 -12.16 15.85
CA GLU A 71 -8.07 -11.17 16.25
C GLU A 71 -8.83 -10.64 15.04
N TRP A 72 -8.14 -10.39 13.92
CA TRP A 72 -8.74 -9.88 12.70
C TRP A 72 -9.44 -10.92 11.85
N ASN A 73 -9.41 -12.19 12.23
CA ASN A 73 -10.30 -13.21 11.67
C ASN A 73 -11.78 -12.93 12.03
N ARG A 74 -12.04 -12.13 13.08
CA ARG A 74 -13.39 -11.63 13.40
C ARG A 74 -13.57 -10.21 12.89
N PHE A 75 -14.66 -10.01 12.15
CA PHE A 75 -14.95 -8.69 11.58
C PHE A 75 -15.18 -7.62 12.67
N SER A 76 -15.85 -7.96 13.77
CA SER A 76 -16.11 -7.04 14.88
C SER A 76 -14.83 -6.46 15.48
N ASN A 77 -13.79 -7.28 15.65
CA ASN A 77 -12.49 -6.86 16.19
C ASN A 77 -11.79 -5.90 15.22
N PHE A 78 -11.69 -6.26 13.95
CA PHE A 78 -11.14 -5.37 12.92
C PHE A 78 -11.91 -4.04 12.85
N ARG A 79 -13.26 -4.10 12.86
CA ARG A 79 -14.09 -2.90 12.82
C ARG A 79 -13.80 -1.98 14.01
N LYS A 80 -13.72 -2.54 15.23
CA LYS A 80 -13.41 -1.79 16.45
C LYS A 80 -12.09 -1.04 16.32
N TRP A 81 -11.06 -1.72 15.86
CA TRP A 81 -9.74 -1.12 15.61
C TRP A 81 -9.82 -0.02 14.53
N MET A 82 -10.41 -0.31 13.38
CA MET A 82 -10.48 0.63 12.26
C MET A 82 -11.28 1.90 12.62
N MET A 83 -12.34 1.80 13.43
CA MET A 83 -13.13 2.94 13.90
C MET A 83 -12.31 3.94 14.71
N ALA A 84 -11.26 3.49 15.38
CA ALA A 84 -10.35 4.35 16.17
C ALA A 84 -9.23 4.97 15.32
N GLN A 85 -9.16 4.64 14.03
CA GLN A 85 -8.13 5.15 13.12
C GLN A 85 -8.66 6.32 12.27
N ASP A 86 -7.76 7.16 11.80
CA ASP A 86 -8.02 8.18 10.78
C ASP A 86 -7.93 7.53 9.40
N TRP A 87 -9.01 6.84 8.99
CA TRP A 87 -9.04 5.96 7.81
C TRP A 87 -9.73 6.56 6.59
N GLU A 88 -10.57 7.59 6.74
CA GLU A 88 -11.39 8.11 5.64
C GLU A 88 -10.52 8.68 4.51
N GLY A 89 -10.74 8.17 3.29
CA GLY A 89 -9.93 8.55 2.12
C GLY A 89 -8.50 8.04 2.11
N LYS A 90 -8.10 7.20 3.10
CA LYS A 90 -6.76 6.63 3.22
C LYS A 90 -6.70 5.15 2.82
N HIS A 91 -5.50 4.68 2.59
CA HIS A 91 -5.18 3.30 2.25
C HIS A 91 -4.57 2.58 3.46
N LEU A 92 -5.04 1.36 3.71
CA LEU A 92 -4.41 0.49 4.71
C LEU A 92 -3.07 -0.03 4.16
N ASP A 93 -2.01 0.29 4.86
CA ASP A 93 -0.66 -0.21 4.62
C ASP A 93 -0.21 -1.12 5.77
N LYS A 94 0.52 -2.21 5.46
CA LYS A 94 1.00 -3.21 6.43
C LYS A 94 2.51 -3.23 6.59
N ASP A 95 3.24 -2.66 5.64
CA ASP A 95 4.70 -2.76 5.52
C ASP A 95 5.42 -1.41 5.60
N LEU A 96 4.69 -0.32 5.75
CA LEU A 96 5.30 0.98 6.00
C LEU A 96 6.04 1.04 7.35
N LEU A 97 5.41 0.52 8.42
CA LEU A 97 6.01 0.52 9.77
C LEU A 97 7.11 -0.52 9.93
N VAL A 98 6.99 -1.64 9.24
CA VAL A 98 7.94 -2.76 9.28
C VAL A 98 8.15 -3.25 7.86
N GLU A 99 9.30 -2.92 7.29
CA GLU A 99 9.62 -3.28 5.90
C GLU A 99 9.58 -4.80 5.69
N GLY A 100 8.97 -5.22 4.57
CA GLY A 100 8.82 -6.64 4.24
C GLY A 100 7.82 -7.41 5.10
N ASN A 101 7.09 -6.74 5.99
CA ASN A 101 6.08 -7.37 6.83
C ASN A 101 5.00 -8.08 5.98
N LYS A 102 4.59 -9.26 6.44
CA LYS A 102 3.56 -10.09 5.80
C LYS A 102 2.31 -10.27 6.66
N VAL A 103 2.27 -9.69 7.85
CA VAL A 103 1.16 -9.85 8.80
C VAL A 103 0.31 -8.58 8.85
N TYR A 104 -0.98 -8.72 8.60
CA TYR A 104 -1.95 -7.66 8.87
C TYR A 104 -2.39 -7.74 10.32
N SER A 105 -2.01 -6.76 11.13
CA SER A 105 -2.37 -6.67 12.55
C SER A 105 -2.49 -5.22 13.00
N GLU A 106 -2.98 -5.00 14.20
CA GLU A 106 -3.11 -3.68 14.82
C GLU A 106 -1.74 -2.99 14.98
N GLU A 107 -0.69 -3.77 15.26
CA GLU A 107 0.66 -3.25 15.52
C GLU A 107 1.37 -2.85 14.23
N THR A 108 1.11 -3.58 13.14
CA THR A 108 1.85 -3.42 11.88
C THR A 108 1.12 -2.59 10.84
N CYS A 109 -0.19 -2.42 10.97
CA CYS A 109 -1.01 -1.70 10.01
C CYS A 109 -1.25 -0.25 10.40
N VAL A 110 -1.24 0.61 9.40
CA VAL A 110 -1.61 2.03 9.50
C VAL A 110 -2.43 2.45 8.29
N PHE A 111 -3.22 3.51 8.45
CA PHE A 111 -3.87 4.17 7.32
C PHE A 111 -3.04 5.36 6.85
N VAL A 112 -2.70 5.37 5.57
CA VAL A 112 -1.85 6.39 4.95
C VAL A 112 -2.56 7.06 3.79
N SER A 113 -2.22 8.32 3.53
CA SER A 113 -2.71 9.03 2.36
C SER A 113 -2.26 8.34 1.07
N SER A 114 -2.99 8.58 -0.02
CA SER A 114 -2.58 8.08 -1.34
C SER A 114 -1.18 8.57 -1.73
N ALA A 115 -0.85 9.82 -1.35
CA ALA A 115 0.47 10.40 -1.60
C ALA A 115 1.57 9.64 -0.86
N ALA A 116 1.39 9.36 0.44
CA ALA A 116 2.35 8.61 1.25
C ALA A 116 2.51 7.17 0.74
N ASN A 117 1.40 6.49 0.44
CA ASN A 117 1.43 5.13 -0.08
C ASN A 117 2.16 5.03 -1.43
N MET A 118 1.89 5.96 -2.36
CA MET A 118 2.59 6.01 -3.65
C MET A 118 4.07 6.39 -3.50
N PHE A 119 4.38 7.28 -2.56
CA PHE A 119 5.75 7.75 -2.31
C PHE A 119 6.67 6.62 -1.84
N THR A 120 6.15 5.70 -1.03
CA THR A 120 6.89 4.56 -0.48
C THR A 120 6.86 3.31 -1.36
N THR A 121 5.96 3.27 -2.36
CA THR A 121 5.87 2.13 -3.28
C THR A 121 7.11 2.05 -4.16
N ASP A 122 7.83 0.95 -4.03
CA ASP A 122 8.92 0.60 -4.92
C ASP A 122 8.42 -0.28 -6.07
N ARG A 123 8.63 0.16 -7.31
CA ARG A 123 8.31 -0.57 -8.52
C ARG A 123 9.54 -1.28 -9.08
N GLY A 124 10.10 -2.20 -8.29
CA GLY A 124 11.31 -2.93 -8.66
C GLY A 124 11.28 -3.56 -10.06
N ASN A 125 10.11 -4.06 -10.49
CA ASN A 125 9.94 -4.69 -11.81
C ASN A 125 10.00 -3.70 -12.98
N ASP A 126 9.80 -2.41 -12.73
CA ASP A 126 9.85 -1.36 -13.75
C ASP A 126 11.24 -0.67 -13.82
N ARG A 127 12.20 -1.14 -13.02
CA ARG A 127 13.56 -0.60 -13.01
C ARG A 127 14.35 -1.12 -14.19
N GLY A 128 15.19 -0.26 -14.76
CA GLY A 128 16.25 -0.65 -15.68
C GLY A 128 17.40 -1.35 -14.94
N GLU A 129 18.54 -1.45 -15.63
CA GLU A 129 19.78 -2.08 -15.11
C GLU A 129 20.44 -1.27 -13.97
N TRP A 130 20.01 -0.02 -13.74
CA TRP A 130 20.67 0.96 -12.88
C TRP A 130 19.97 1.11 -11.53
N GLY A 131 20.70 1.68 -10.58
CA GLY A 131 20.15 2.00 -9.27
C GLY A 131 18.92 2.91 -9.32
N ILE A 132 18.09 2.83 -8.28
CA ILE A 132 16.84 3.59 -8.23
C ILE A 132 17.10 5.10 -8.39
N GLY A 133 16.32 5.75 -9.23
CA GLY A 133 16.45 7.18 -9.52
C GLY A 133 17.51 7.53 -10.58
N ALA A 134 18.35 6.56 -11.00
CA ALA A 134 19.35 6.74 -12.05
C ALA A 134 18.91 6.08 -13.37
N SER A 135 19.25 6.68 -14.49
CA SER A 135 19.05 6.13 -15.84
C SER A 135 20.15 6.62 -16.78
N TRP A 136 20.54 5.75 -17.73
CA TRP A 136 21.55 6.15 -18.73
C TRP A 136 20.95 7.02 -19.83
N ASN A 137 21.47 8.23 -19.96
CA ASN A 137 21.08 9.17 -21.02
C ASN A 137 22.05 9.04 -22.22
N LYS A 138 21.63 8.30 -23.26
CA LYS A 138 22.43 8.02 -24.46
C LYS A 138 22.87 9.28 -25.19
N ARG A 139 22.06 10.37 -25.17
CA ARG A 139 22.36 11.61 -25.90
C ARG A 139 23.57 12.33 -25.30
N TYR A 140 23.71 12.28 -23.99
CA TYR A 140 24.78 13.01 -23.28
C TYR A 140 25.91 12.11 -22.81
N GLY A 141 25.78 10.77 -22.95
CA GLY A 141 26.76 9.82 -22.42
C GLY A 141 26.96 9.94 -20.91
N LYS A 142 25.89 10.21 -20.16
CA LYS A 142 25.89 10.44 -18.73
C LYS A 142 24.70 9.79 -18.05
N PHE A 143 24.77 9.61 -16.73
CA PHE A 143 23.66 9.19 -15.92
C PHE A 143 22.74 10.38 -15.61
N GLN A 144 21.45 10.20 -15.81
CA GLN A 144 20.41 11.16 -15.48
C GLN A 144 19.72 10.74 -14.19
N SER A 145 19.53 11.69 -13.28
CA SER A 145 18.73 11.49 -12.09
C SER A 145 17.39 12.21 -12.16
N SER A 146 16.33 11.56 -11.67
CA SER A 146 15.01 12.17 -11.56
C SER A 146 14.23 11.58 -10.38
N CYS A 147 13.37 12.39 -9.76
CA CYS A 147 12.57 12.02 -8.60
C CYS A 147 11.11 12.45 -8.79
N SER A 148 10.17 11.56 -8.50
CA SER A 148 8.74 11.91 -8.48
C SER A 148 8.41 12.69 -7.22
N ASN A 149 7.82 13.89 -7.38
CA ASN A 149 7.37 14.72 -6.29
C ASN A 149 5.90 14.41 -5.95
N PRO A 150 5.59 13.98 -4.71
CA PRO A 150 4.24 13.60 -4.31
C PRO A 150 3.27 14.78 -4.22
N PHE A 151 3.78 16.01 -4.02
CA PHE A 151 2.98 17.23 -3.88
C PHE A 151 2.58 17.80 -5.25
N THR A 152 3.54 17.90 -6.16
CA THR A 152 3.30 18.44 -7.52
C THR A 152 2.81 17.39 -8.49
N LYS A 153 2.93 16.10 -8.16
CA LYS A 153 2.66 14.93 -9.01
C LYS A 153 3.47 14.93 -10.31
N LYS A 154 4.61 15.61 -10.32
CA LYS A 154 5.51 15.72 -11.47
C LYS A 154 6.82 14.99 -11.20
N LEU A 155 7.46 14.55 -12.28
CA LEU A 155 8.83 14.07 -12.26
C LEU A 155 9.77 15.29 -12.25
N GLU A 156 10.64 15.39 -11.25
CA GLU A 156 11.66 16.41 -11.13
C GLU A 156 12.97 15.89 -11.76
N TYR A 157 13.56 16.67 -12.61
CA TYR A 157 14.89 16.42 -13.15
C TYR A 157 15.93 16.95 -12.16
N LEU A 158 16.87 16.09 -11.75
CA LEU A 158 17.88 16.42 -10.72
C LEU A 158 19.27 16.68 -11.31
N GLY A 159 19.51 16.30 -12.56
CA GLY A 159 20.78 16.57 -13.24
C GLY A 159 21.33 15.39 -14.03
N LEU A 160 22.52 15.65 -14.63
CA LEU A 160 23.36 14.67 -15.30
C LEU A 160 24.65 14.46 -14.51
N PHE A 161 25.02 13.20 -14.30
CA PHE A 161 26.13 12.79 -13.45
C PHE A 161 27.12 11.92 -14.25
N VAL A 162 28.37 11.86 -13.79
CA VAL A 162 29.42 11.08 -14.47
C VAL A 162 29.22 9.58 -14.23
N ASN A 163 28.75 9.24 -13.04
CA ASN A 163 28.51 7.84 -12.65
C ASN A 163 27.12 7.64 -12.05
N GLU A 164 26.75 6.37 -11.95
CA GLU A 164 25.45 5.91 -11.42
C GLU A 164 25.26 6.28 -9.95
N ILE A 165 26.34 6.17 -9.15
CA ILE A 165 26.29 6.40 -7.69
C ILE A 165 25.90 7.85 -7.41
N GLU A 166 26.53 8.82 -8.09
CA GLU A 166 26.17 10.24 -7.94
C GLU A 166 24.73 10.53 -8.34
N ALA A 167 24.25 9.91 -9.43
CA ALA A 167 22.86 10.06 -9.88
C ALA A 167 21.87 9.47 -8.85
N HIS A 168 22.18 8.30 -8.27
CA HIS A 168 21.40 7.69 -7.21
C HIS A 168 21.41 8.54 -5.92
N GLN A 169 22.57 9.05 -5.51
CA GLN A 169 22.70 9.94 -4.34
C GLN A 169 21.87 11.21 -4.46
N ALA A 170 21.85 11.82 -5.64
CA ALA A 170 21.01 12.98 -5.92
C ALA A 170 19.52 12.65 -5.77
N TRP A 171 19.08 11.48 -6.26
CA TRP A 171 17.72 10.98 -6.06
C TRP A 171 17.42 10.74 -4.58
N LEU A 172 18.32 10.08 -3.84
CA LEU A 172 18.14 9.75 -2.44
C LEU A 172 18.04 11.00 -1.56
N SER A 173 18.92 11.99 -1.80
CA SER A 173 18.87 13.27 -1.10
C SER A 173 17.52 13.97 -1.33
N ARG A 174 17.04 13.98 -2.59
CA ARG A 174 15.74 14.58 -2.90
C ARG A 174 14.58 13.81 -2.29
N LYS A 175 14.65 12.46 -2.27
CA LYS A 175 13.66 11.62 -1.60
C LYS A 175 13.59 11.89 -0.11
N LEU A 176 14.73 12.05 0.56
CA LEU A 176 14.78 12.35 1.99
C LEU A 176 14.16 13.72 2.31
N GLU A 177 14.46 14.77 1.50
CA GLU A 177 13.80 16.08 1.65
C GLU A 177 12.26 15.96 1.52
N LEU A 178 11.80 15.25 0.49
CA LEU A 178 10.37 15.03 0.27
C LEU A 178 9.74 14.18 1.37
N ALA A 179 10.47 13.21 1.93
CA ALA A 179 10.03 12.41 3.07
C ALA A 179 9.82 13.28 4.32
N HIS A 180 10.72 14.22 4.61
CA HIS A 180 10.55 15.17 5.72
C HIS A 180 9.32 16.05 5.54
N LEU A 181 9.10 16.58 4.33
CA LEU A 181 7.92 17.39 4.04
C LEU A 181 6.63 16.57 4.19
N LEU A 182 6.61 15.34 3.67
CA LEU A 182 5.45 14.47 3.75
C LEU A 182 5.19 13.98 5.17
N ALA A 183 6.25 13.75 5.96
CA ALA A 183 6.17 13.39 7.37
C ALA A 183 5.54 14.51 8.22
N ALA A 184 5.84 15.78 7.91
CA ALA A 184 5.25 16.93 8.60
C ALA A 184 3.73 17.05 8.42
N GLU A 185 3.17 16.45 7.38
CA GLU A 185 1.70 16.41 7.14
C GLU A 185 1.00 15.23 7.85
N GLN A 186 1.76 14.29 8.45
CA GLN A 186 1.17 13.12 9.08
C GLN A 186 0.70 13.40 10.49
N THR A 187 -0.49 12.90 10.83
CA THR A 187 -1.05 12.97 12.20
C THR A 187 -0.55 11.80 13.08
N ASP A 188 -0.15 10.69 12.48
CA ASP A 188 0.44 9.53 13.17
C ASP A 188 1.97 9.63 13.15
N GLU A 189 2.56 9.82 14.34
CA GLU A 189 4.03 9.94 14.49
C GLU A 189 4.78 8.70 14.01
N ARG A 190 4.17 7.51 14.08
CA ARG A 190 4.77 6.26 13.57
C ARG A 190 4.94 6.34 12.06
N VAL A 191 3.92 6.86 11.36
CA VAL A 191 3.94 7.08 9.91
C VAL A 191 4.99 8.12 9.55
N ALA A 192 5.03 9.26 10.25
CA ALA A 192 6.00 10.31 10.03
C ALA A 192 7.44 9.78 10.17
N LYS A 193 7.72 9.07 11.26
CA LYS A 193 9.02 8.44 11.50
C LYS A 193 9.39 7.42 10.42
N ALA A 194 8.47 6.52 10.06
CA ALA A 194 8.71 5.48 9.07
C ALA A 194 9.02 6.05 7.68
N LEU A 195 8.35 7.14 7.28
CA LEU A 195 8.61 7.84 6.02
C LEU A 195 10.06 8.37 5.93
N ILE A 196 10.57 8.95 7.02
CA ILE A 196 11.93 9.49 7.07
C ILE A 196 12.94 8.34 7.10
N MET A 197 12.77 7.37 8.01
CA MET A 197 13.71 6.27 8.21
C MET A 197 13.91 5.46 6.93
N ARG A 198 12.85 5.26 6.13
CA ARG A 198 12.93 4.53 4.87
C ARG A 198 14.00 5.04 3.92
N TYR A 199 14.32 6.34 3.94
CA TYR A 199 15.34 6.95 3.06
C TYR A 199 16.62 7.34 3.78
N THR A 200 16.62 7.36 5.11
CA THR A 200 17.84 7.59 5.92
C THR A 200 18.72 6.35 5.92
N ASP A 201 18.14 5.15 6.07
CA ASP A 201 18.87 3.89 6.19
C ASP A 201 19.45 3.40 4.84
N TYR A 202 19.02 3.96 3.71
CA TYR A 202 19.62 3.69 2.39
C TYR A 202 21.11 4.09 2.28
N HIS A 203 21.62 4.91 3.21
CA HIS A 203 23.03 5.29 3.25
C HIS A 203 23.95 4.25 3.90
N GLN A 204 23.42 3.13 4.42
CA GLN A 204 24.19 2.14 5.18
C GLN A 204 24.49 0.84 4.40
N VAL A 205 24.21 0.79 3.09
CA VAL A 205 24.48 -0.38 2.24
C VAL A 205 25.54 -0.07 1.20
#